data_465f33dee95e84b3895b2fa17576bd3a
#
_entry.id   465f33dee95e84b3895b2fa17576bd3a
#
_cell.length_a   1.000
_cell.length_b   1.000
_cell.length_c   1.000
_cell.angle_alpha   90.00
_cell.angle_beta   90.00
_cell.angle_gamma   90.00
#
_symmetry.space_group_name_H-M   'P 1'
#
loop_
_entity.id
_entity.type
_entity.pdbx_description
1 polymer ?
#
loop_
_entity_poly.entity_id
_entity_poly.type
_entity_poly.pdbx_seq_one_letter_code
_entity_poly.pdbx_strand_id
1 'polypeptide(L)'
;YEIPLRLVGSEMCIRDSYYADSASGYEPLTSDEKEAMTDKQIEEWENKIKTALLRKDSTLSGFTSAMKNALIGTKVTIDGTDYTLSSFGIGTQSYFTAKDETRNNFHIDGNKDDAVSSSNSDKLMAAISSDPDKVVKFFTELSKNLYNAINDKMASTDLSSALTIYNDKEMASQYSDYKDKVSTWEEKIADYEEKYYKKFSAMEAALSKLQSQQNSLANLFGSN
;
A
#
# COMPACT_ATOMS: atom_id res chain seq x y z
N TYR A 1 15.72 -14.96 22.68
CA TYR A 1 15.06 -14.69 21.38
C TYR A 1 15.97 -13.76 20.61
N GLU A 2 16.82 -14.32 19.78
CA GLU A 2 17.55 -13.55 18.78
C GLU A 2 16.54 -13.14 17.71
N ILE A 3 16.19 -11.87 17.69
CA ILE A 3 15.49 -11.30 16.55
C ILE A 3 16.55 -11.19 15.46
N PRO A 4 16.47 -11.98 14.38
CA PRO A 4 17.46 -11.87 13.32
C PRO A 4 17.34 -10.47 12.72
N LEU A 5 18.45 -9.75 12.63
CA LEU A 5 18.61 -8.46 11.95
C LEU A 5 18.18 -8.47 10.47
N ARG A 6 17.77 -9.63 9.95
CA ARG A 6 17.13 -9.85 8.65
C ARG A 6 15.75 -9.22 8.49
N LEU A 7 15.15 -8.71 9.56
CA LEU A 7 13.75 -8.24 9.58
C LEU A 7 13.58 -6.75 9.36
N VAL A 8 14.62 -6.02 8.99
CA VAL A 8 14.46 -4.60 8.69
C VAL A 8 14.39 -4.38 7.18
N GLY A 9 13.20 -4.54 6.66
CA GLY A 9 12.70 -3.67 5.58
C GLY A 9 13.02 -4.03 4.14
N SER A 10 14.04 -4.83 3.79
CA SER A 10 14.40 -4.99 2.38
C SER A 10 13.89 -6.28 1.74
N GLU A 11 13.88 -7.40 2.43
CA GLU A 11 13.28 -8.63 1.90
C GLU A 11 11.77 -8.51 1.77
N MET A 12 11.12 -7.80 2.69
CA MET A 12 9.67 -7.57 2.64
C MET A 12 9.30 -6.73 1.43
N CYS A 13 10.01 -5.62 1.15
CA CYS A 13 9.70 -4.75 0.01
C CYS A 13 9.94 -5.39 -1.36
N ILE A 14 10.97 -6.21 -1.54
CA ILE A 14 11.29 -6.82 -2.85
C ILE A 14 10.37 -8.01 -3.13
N ARG A 15 10.16 -8.84 -2.13
CA ARG A 15 9.25 -9.99 -2.20
C ARG A 15 7.80 -9.53 -2.41
N ASP A 16 7.37 -8.52 -1.67
CA ASP A 16 6.05 -7.92 -1.81
C ASP A 16 5.87 -7.24 -3.17
N SER A 17 6.90 -6.59 -3.72
CA SER A 17 6.86 -6.00 -5.07
C SER A 17 6.67 -7.04 -6.16
N TYR A 18 7.34 -8.20 -6.07
CA TYR A 18 7.18 -9.29 -7.05
C TYR A 18 5.77 -9.89 -7.00
N TYR A 19 5.26 -10.18 -5.81
CA TYR A 19 3.89 -10.69 -5.65
C TYR A 19 2.84 -9.63 -6.01
N ALA A 20 3.10 -8.36 -5.69
CA ALA A 20 2.23 -7.26 -6.06
C ALA A 20 2.15 -7.04 -7.58
N ASP A 21 3.24 -7.28 -8.32
CA ASP A 21 3.22 -7.22 -9.78
C ASP A 21 2.32 -8.31 -10.39
N SER A 22 2.37 -9.52 -9.87
CA SER A 22 1.50 -10.62 -10.30
C SER A 22 0.03 -10.40 -9.92
N ALA A 23 -0.24 -9.63 -8.87
CA ALA A 23 -1.58 -9.34 -8.35
C ALA A 23 -2.21 -8.06 -8.92
N SER A 24 -1.49 -7.27 -9.71
CA SER A 24 -1.95 -5.96 -10.20
C SER A 24 -3.15 -5.99 -11.16
N GLY A 25 -3.54 -7.17 -11.66
CA GLY A 25 -4.71 -7.37 -12.53
C GLY A 25 -6.00 -7.76 -11.79
N TYR A 26 -5.97 -7.83 -10.46
CA TYR A 26 -7.15 -8.19 -9.68
C TYR A 26 -7.94 -6.93 -9.31
N GLU A 27 -9.20 -6.88 -9.78
CA GLU A 27 -10.15 -5.81 -9.44
C GLU A 27 -11.07 -6.25 -8.29
N PRO A 28 -11.68 -5.30 -7.54
CA PRO A 28 -12.67 -5.62 -6.53
C PRO A 28 -13.84 -6.41 -7.10
N LEU A 29 -14.24 -7.50 -6.42
CA LEU A 29 -15.36 -8.32 -6.83
C LEU A 29 -16.69 -7.59 -6.66
N THR A 30 -17.56 -7.71 -7.67
CA THR A 30 -18.96 -7.30 -7.59
C THR A 30 -19.77 -8.25 -6.70
N SER A 31 -21.00 -7.86 -6.33
CA SER A 31 -21.89 -8.70 -5.53
C SER A 31 -22.20 -10.03 -6.23
N ASP A 32 -22.47 -9.97 -7.53
CA ASP A 32 -22.82 -11.16 -8.34
C ASP A 32 -21.63 -12.13 -8.46
N GLU A 33 -20.41 -11.59 -8.59
CA GLU A 33 -19.20 -12.41 -8.63
C GLU A 33 -18.95 -13.07 -7.26
N LYS A 34 -19.21 -12.38 -6.16
CA LYS A 34 -19.09 -12.95 -4.82
C LYS A 34 -20.10 -14.07 -4.57
N GLU A 35 -21.33 -13.93 -5.06
CA GLU A 35 -22.37 -14.98 -4.97
C GLU A 35 -22.00 -16.26 -5.75
N ALA A 36 -21.21 -16.12 -6.81
CA ALA A 36 -20.75 -17.25 -7.63
C ALA A 36 -19.50 -17.94 -7.07
N MET A 37 -18.88 -17.40 -6.00
CA MET A 37 -17.63 -17.87 -5.42
C MET A 37 -17.84 -18.44 -4.01
N THR A 38 -16.93 -19.32 -3.58
CA THR A 38 -16.88 -19.74 -2.19
C THR A 38 -16.16 -18.69 -1.32
N ASP A 39 -16.48 -18.65 -0.03
CA ASP A 39 -15.83 -17.72 0.93
C ASP A 39 -14.30 -17.77 0.86
N LYS A 40 -13.73 -18.96 0.70
CA LYS A 40 -12.28 -19.15 0.56
C LYS A 40 -11.72 -18.52 -0.72
N GLN A 41 -12.43 -18.63 -1.84
CA GLN A 41 -12.02 -18.01 -3.11
C GLN A 41 -12.11 -16.49 -3.03
N ILE A 42 -13.14 -15.96 -2.37
CA ILE A 42 -13.28 -14.52 -2.11
C ILE A 42 -12.11 -14.02 -1.25
N GLU A 43 -11.78 -14.73 -0.16
CA GLU A 43 -10.66 -14.36 0.70
C GLU A 43 -9.32 -14.38 -0.05
N GLU A 44 -9.05 -15.42 -0.84
CA GLU A 44 -7.84 -15.51 -1.66
C GLU A 44 -7.75 -14.37 -2.68
N TRP A 45 -8.89 -14.00 -3.31
CA TRP A 45 -8.96 -12.90 -4.26
C TRP A 45 -8.71 -11.55 -3.58
N GLU A 46 -9.39 -11.28 -2.46
CA GLU A 46 -9.22 -10.05 -1.68
C GLU A 46 -7.79 -9.91 -1.13
N ASN A 47 -7.14 -11.02 -0.74
CA ASN A 47 -5.74 -11.02 -0.32
C ASN A 47 -4.79 -10.65 -1.47
N LYS A 48 -5.07 -11.08 -2.71
CA LYS A 48 -4.29 -10.66 -3.88
C LYS A 48 -4.43 -9.15 -4.13
N ILE A 49 -5.65 -8.61 -4.03
CA ILE A 49 -5.88 -7.16 -4.12
C ILE A 49 -5.10 -6.42 -3.03
N LYS A 50 -5.19 -6.85 -1.76
CA LYS A 50 -4.46 -6.26 -0.64
C LYS A 50 -2.95 -6.25 -0.85
N THR A 51 -2.41 -7.33 -1.42
CA THR A 51 -0.97 -7.44 -1.74
C THR A 51 -0.54 -6.43 -2.81
N ALA A 52 -1.41 -6.14 -3.79
CA ALA A 52 -1.11 -5.18 -4.86
C ALA A 52 -1.32 -3.71 -4.45
N LEU A 53 -2.10 -3.46 -3.40
CA LEU A 53 -2.59 -2.12 -3.04
C LEU A 53 -1.46 -1.11 -2.78
N LEU A 54 -0.39 -1.55 -2.13
CA LEU A 54 0.76 -0.70 -1.77
C LEU A 54 1.88 -0.71 -2.83
N ARG A 55 1.63 -1.35 -3.97
CA ARG A 55 2.61 -1.39 -5.06
C ARG A 55 2.85 0.01 -5.63
N LYS A 56 4.11 0.41 -5.71
CA LYS A 56 4.53 1.73 -6.19
C LYS A 56 3.93 2.90 -5.40
N ASP A 57 3.52 2.66 -4.17
CA ASP A 57 3.07 3.74 -3.29
C ASP A 57 4.20 4.76 -3.09
N SER A 58 3.92 6.01 -3.44
CA SER A 58 4.92 7.08 -3.41
C SER A 58 5.29 7.48 -1.98
N THR A 59 4.36 7.35 -1.04
CA THR A 59 4.55 7.70 0.37
C THR A 59 5.49 6.69 1.03
N LEU A 60 5.24 5.40 0.84
CA LEU A 60 6.11 4.32 1.33
C LEU A 60 7.49 4.36 0.68
N SER A 61 7.55 4.62 -0.63
CA SER A 61 8.81 4.80 -1.35
C SER A 61 9.61 5.98 -0.81
N GLY A 62 8.95 7.12 -0.58
CA GLY A 62 9.55 8.31 0.01
C GLY A 62 10.05 8.08 1.44
N PHE A 63 9.30 7.36 2.25
CA PHE A 63 9.68 6.98 3.61
C PHE A 63 10.90 6.05 3.63
N THR A 64 10.88 4.98 2.82
CA THR A 64 12.01 4.05 2.68
C THR A 64 13.27 4.75 2.19
N SER A 65 13.13 5.68 1.22
CA SER A 65 14.24 6.46 0.72
C SER A 65 14.82 7.40 1.78
N ALA A 66 13.97 8.02 2.60
CA ALA A 66 14.44 8.88 3.70
C ALA A 66 15.23 8.07 4.74
N MET A 67 14.76 6.88 5.10
CA MET A 67 15.47 5.98 6.01
C MET A 67 16.82 5.53 5.43
N LYS A 68 16.86 5.12 4.17
CA LYS A 68 18.11 4.74 3.48
C LYS A 68 19.10 5.90 3.45
N ASN A 69 18.65 7.09 3.08
CA ASN A 69 19.50 8.26 3.03
C ASN A 69 20.03 8.64 4.40
N ALA A 70 19.21 8.51 5.46
CA ALA A 70 19.66 8.73 6.83
C ALA A 70 20.72 7.71 7.27
N LEU A 71 20.62 6.44 6.85
CA LEU A 71 21.60 5.42 7.19
C LEU A 71 22.91 5.56 6.39
N ILE A 72 22.81 5.66 5.06
CA ILE A 72 23.97 5.65 4.17
C ILE A 72 24.64 7.02 4.10
N GLY A 73 23.85 8.09 4.14
CA GLY A 73 24.32 9.47 4.00
C GLY A 73 24.87 10.09 5.28
N THR A 74 24.63 9.46 6.44
CA THR A 74 25.13 10.01 7.72
C THR A 74 26.64 9.96 7.79
N LYS A 75 27.23 11.14 8.01
CA LYS A 75 28.63 11.33 8.37
C LYS A 75 28.68 11.86 9.78
N VAL A 76 29.49 11.25 10.62
CA VAL A 76 29.74 11.69 12.00
C VAL A 76 31.21 12.05 12.13
N THR A 77 31.49 13.30 12.45
CA THR A 77 32.85 13.75 12.69
C THR A 77 33.24 13.48 14.16
N ILE A 78 34.22 12.62 14.38
CA ILE A 78 34.78 12.28 15.66
C ILE A 78 36.25 12.59 15.63
N ASP A 79 36.72 13.42 16.57
CA ASP A 79 38.12 13.86 16.69
C ASP A 79 38.70 14.39 15.34
N GLY A 80 37.89 15.13 14.58
CA GLY A 80 38.28 15.73 13.31
C GLY A 80 38.27 14.77 12.11
N THR A 81 37.86 13.52 12.29
CA THR A 81 37.74 12.51 11.21
C THR A 81 36.29 12.15 10.96
N ASP A 82 35.92 12.10 9.69
CA ASP A 82 34.56 11.73 9.26
C ASP A 82 34.41 10.20 9.17
N TYR A 83 33.42 9.70 9.88
CA TYR A 83 33.03 8.29 9.87
C TYR A 83 31.67 8.11 9.23
N THR A 84 31.53 6.99 8.50
CA THR A 84 30.26 6.54 7.88
C THR A 84 30.04 5.07 8.24
N LEU A 85 28.90 4.51 7.93
CA LEU A 85 28.64 3.07 8.12
C LEU A 85 29.72 2.21 7.45
N SER A 86 30.18 2.59 6.26
CA SER A 86 31.23 1.84 5.55
C SER A 86 32.57 1.89 6.25
N SER A 87 32.86 2.90 7.09
CA SER A 87 34.06 2.95 7.93
C SER A 87 34.09 1.81 8.95
N PHE A 88 32.92 1.32 9.34
CA PHE A 88 32.74 0.16 10.24
C PHE A 88 32.43 -1.14 9.47
N GLY A 89 32.64 -1.15 8.14
CA GLY A 89 32.40 -2.34 7.34
C GLY A 89 30.91 -2.70 7.18
N ILE A 90 30.02 -1.73 7.31
CA ILE A 90 28.59 -1.92 7.11
C ILE A 90 28.19 -1.20 5.81
N GLY A 91 27.61 -1.92 4.87
CA GLY A 91 27.23 -1.36 3.58
C GLY A 91 26.29 -2.26 2.79
N THR A 92 25.87 -1.76 1.65
CA THR A 92 25.07 -2.53 0.67
C THR A 92 25.97 -3.03 -0.45
N GLN A 93 25.54 -4.08 -1.13
CA GLN A 93 26.22 -4.55 -2.33
C GLN A 93 26.18 -3.51 -3.46
N SER A 94 27.14 -3.61 -4.38
CA SER A 94 27.10 -2.85 -5.62
C SER A 94 25.85 -3.23 -6.44
N TYR A 95 25.17 -2.21 -6.95
CA TYR A 95 23.97 -2.38 -7.80
C TYR A 95 24.20 -3.37 -8.97
N PHE A 96 25.41 -3.38 -9.54
CA PHE A 96 25.73 -4.22 -10.71
C PHE A 96 26.04 -5.68 -10.37
N THR A 97 26.43 -5.98 -9.14
CA THR A 97 26.82 -7.33 -8.70
C THR A 97 25.80 -8.00 -7.80
N ALA A 98 24.91 -7.22 -7.19
CA ALA A 98 23.89 -7.73 -6.32
C ALA A 98 22.77 -8.42 -7.10
N LYS A 99 22.31 -9.56 -6.59
CA LYS A 99 21.06 -10.17 -7.04
C LYS A 99 19.88 -9.26 -6.64
N ASP A 100 18.80 -9.29 -7.42
CA ASP A 100 17.62 -8.46 -7.16
C ASP A 100 17.08 -8.62 -5.73
N GLU A 101 17.12 -9.84 -5.20
CA GLU A 101 16.66 -10.19 -3.86
C GLU A 101 17.53 -9.60 -2.73
N THR A 102 18.81 -9.32 -2.98
CA THR A 102 19.78 -8.88 -1.96
C THR A 102 20.31 -7.47 -2.18
N ARG A 103 19.94 -6.82 -3.29
CA ARG A 103 20.51 -5.55 -3.76
C ARG A 103 20.50 -4.42 -2.73
N ASN A 104 19.53 -4.42 -1.84
CA ASN A 104 19.36 -3.36 -0.84
C ASN A 104 19.67 -3.82 0.58
N ASN A 105 20.13 -5.05 0.75
CA ASN A 105 20.44 -5.59 2.07
C ASN A 105 21.75 -4.99 2.59
N PHE A 106 21.75 -4.66 3.89
CA PHE A 106 22.98 -4.30 4.56
C PHE A 106 23.77 -5.56 4.91
N HIS A 107 25.06 -5.51 4.62
CA HIS A 107 26.03 -6.55 4.92
C HIS A 107 27.03 -6.01 5.94
N ILE A 108 27.49 -6.85 6.84
CA ILE A 108 28.55 -6.56 7.80
C ILE A 108 29.78 -7.34 7.37
N ASP A 109 30.88 -6.65 7.11
CA ASP A 109 32.16 -7.24 6.74
C ASP A 109 32.61 -8.25 7.82
N GLY A 110 33.04 -9.44 7.41
CA GLY A 110 33.51 -10.50 8.29
C GLY A 110 32.40 -11.36 8.93
N ASN A 111 31.12 -11.10 8.62
CA ASN A 111 30.03 -11.94 9.09
C ASN A 111 30.06 -13.33 8.42
N LYS A 112 30.33 -14.38 9.20
CA LYS A 112 30.48 -15.76 8.70
C LYS A 112 29.19 -16.33 8.11
N ASP A 113 28.04 -15.83 8.53
CA ASP A 113 26.72 -16.29 8.09
C ASP A 113 26.27 -15.59 6.80
N ASP A 114 27.04 -14.61 6.33
CA ASP A 114 26.77 -13.86 5.11
C ASP A 114 27.75 -14.23 4.01
N ALA A 115 27.30 -14.99 3.03
CA ALA A 115 28.12 -15.45 1.90
C ALA A 115 28.76 -14.29 1.08
N VAL A 116 28.22 -13.08 1.19
CA VAL A 116 28.67 -11.89 0.45
C VAL A 116 29.87 -11.23 1.13
N SER A 117 29.81 -11.10 2.44
CA SER A 117 30.76 -10.31 3.25
C SER A 117 31.67 -11.13 4.13
N SER A 118 31.48 -12.45 4.20
CA SER A 118 32.22 -13.36 5.08
C SER A 118 33.73 -13.38 4.85
N SER A 119 34.19 -13.09 3.63
CA SER A 119 35.62 -13.03 3.27
C SER A 119 36.27 -11.69 3.57
N ASN A 120 35.48 -10.67 3.90
CA ASN A 120 36.00 -9.33 4.18
C ASN A 120 36.56 -9.25 5.60
N SER A 121 37.46 -8.30 5.85
CA SER A 121 37.97 -8.05 7.20
C SER A 121 36.88 -7.45 8.09
N ASP A 122 36.71 -8.00 9.30
CA ASP A 122 35.74 -7.53 10.29
C ASP A 122 36.19 -6.17 10.88
N LYS A 123 35.80 -5.09 10.19
CA LYS A 123 36.10 -3.73 10.62
C LYS A 123 35.32 -3.31 11.86
N LEU A 124 34.09 -3.83 12.02
CA LEU A 124 33.27 -3.48 13.17
C LEU A 124 33.88 -4.03 14.46
N MET A 125 34.25 -5.30 14.47
CA MET A 125 34.90 -5.91 15.64
C MET A 125 36.26 -5.28 15.95
N ALA A 126 37.03 -4.97 14.89
CA ALA A 126 38.29 -4.25 15.07
C ALA A 126 38.09 -2.88 15.69
N ALA A 127 37.08 -2.12 15.25
CA ALA A 127 36.75 -0.81 15.83
C ALA A 127 36.27 -0.91 17.28
N ILE A 128 35.39 -1.89 17.59
CA ILE A 128 34.92 -2.14 18.97
C ILE A 128 36.10 -2.49 19.88
N SER A 129 37.05 -3.27 19.41
CA SER A 129 38.20 -3.71 20.20
C SER A 129 39.23 -2.58 20.42
N SER A 130 39.37 -1.67 19.46
CA SER A 130 40.36 -0.58 19.52
C SER A 130 39.84 0.67 20.20
N ASP A 131 38.59 1.06 19.95
CA ASP A 131 37.99 2.29 20.45
C ASP A 131 36.46 2.16 20.54
N PRO A 132 35.94 1.51 21.60
CA PRO A 132 34.52 1.29 21.77
C PRO A 132 33.72 2.60 21.91
N ASP A 133 34.33 3.64 22.51
CA ASP A 133 33.66 4.92 22.70
C ASP A 133 33.38 5.62 21.37
N LYS A 134 34.27 5.51 20.42
CA LYS A 134 34.08 5.98 19.03
C LYS A 134 32.91 5.28 18.37
N VAL A 135 32.82 3.97 18.51
CA VAL A 135 31.70 3.17 17.94
C VAL A 135 30.38 3.62 18.57
N VAL A 136 30.33 3.76 19.90
CA VAL A 136 29.12 4.23 20.60
C VAL A 136 28.71 5.63 20.14
N LYS A 137 29.65 6.58 20.05
CA LYS A 137 29.37 7.95 19.55
C LYS A 137 28.77 7.91 18.13
N PHE A 138 29.40 7.15 17.23
CA PHE A 138 28.95 7.04 15.86
C PHE A 138 27.52 6.50 15.77
N PHE A 139 27.23 5.34 16.39
CA PHE A 139 25.90 4.73 16.33
C PHE A 139 24.84 5.52 17.08
N THR A 140 25.20 6.28 18.10
CA THR A 140 24.29 7.20 18.77
C THR A 140 23.85 8.33 17.83
N GLU A 141 24.77 8.98 17.14
CA GLU A 141 24.44 10.04 16.18
C GLU A 141 23.71 9.48 14.92
N LEU A 142 24.11 8.31 14.45
CA LEU A 142 23.40 7.62 13.37
C LEU A 142 21.94 7.33 13.74
N SER A 143 21.71 6.79 14.94
CA SER A 143 20.37 6.49 15.44
C SER A 143 19.52 7.75 15.61
N LYS A 144 20.12 8.84 16.08
CA LYS A 144 19.47 10.14 16.20
C LYS A 144 19.09 10.72 14.82
N ASN A 145 19.97 10.63 13.83
CA ASN A 145 19.69 11.09 12.48
C ASN A 145 18.57 10.24 11.83
N LEU A 146 18.60 8.93 12.04
CA LEU A 146 17.52 8.04 11.58
C LEU A 146 16.19 8.37 12.25
N TYR A 147 16.21 8.57 13.58
CA TYR A 147 15.02 8.98 14.33
C TYR A 147 14.43 10.29 13.81
N ASN A 148 15.27 11.30 13.59
CA ASN A 148 14.82 12.58 13.05
C ASN A 148 14.23 12.42 11.65
N ALA A 149 14.88 11.67 10.76
CA ALA A 149 14.38 11.42 9.40
C ALA A 149 13.02 10.70 9.39
N ILE A 150 12.82 9.76 10.31
CA ILE A 150 11.53 9.07 10.50
C ILE A 150 10.50 10.05 11.05
N ASN A 151 10.84 10.78 12.10
CA ASN A 151 9.93 11.72 12.75
C ASN A 151 9.48 12.84 11.80
N ASP A 152 10.38 13.36 10.99
CA ASP A 152 10.06 14.38 9.98
C ASP A 152 9.07 13.85 8.92
N LYS A 153 9.21 12.57 8.54
CA LYS A 153 8.28 11.92 7.61
C LYS A 153 6.93 11.56 8.23
N MET A 154 6.90 11.38 9.55
CA MET A 154 5.70 11.05 10.33
C MET A 154 5.12 12.29 11.03
N ALA A 155 5.62 13.48 10.76
CA ALA A 155 5.06 14.73 11.27
C ALA A 155 3.67 14.97 10.68
N SER A 156 2.80 15.60 11.47
CA SER A 156 1.47 15.98 10.98
C SER A 156 1.56 16.99 9.84
N THR A 157 0.77 16.76 8.80
CA THR A 157 0.58 17.68 7.67
C THR A 157 -0.90 18.00 7.49
N ASP A 158 -1.23 18.82 6.49
CA ASP A 158 -2.62 19.05 6.11
C ASP A 158 -3.31 17.77 5.61
N LEU A 159 -2.54 16.83 5.06
CA LEU A 159 -3.02 15.58 4.47
C LEU A 159 -2.91 14.38 5.39
N SER A 160 -2.03 14.42 6.41
CA SER A 160 -1.75 13.29 7.30
C SER A 160 -1.73 13.68 8.78
N SER A 161 -2.15 12.75 9.62
CA SER A 161 -2.00 12.85 11.08
C SER A 161 -0.56 12.57 11.50
N ALA A 162 -0.21 12.99 12.73
CA ALA A 162 1.08 12.64 13.30
C ALA A 162 1.22 11.12 13.47
N LEU A 163 2.45 10.63 13.33
CA LEU A 163 2.79 9.21 13.44
C LEU A 163 2.17 8.31 12.36
N THR A 164 1.74 8.89 11.25
CA THR A 164 1.29 8.16 10.06
C THR A 164 2.23 8.43 8.88
N ILE A 165 2.41 7.44 8.01
CA ILE A 165 3.21 7.54 6.78
C ILE A 165 2.34 7.68 5.53
N TYR A 166 1.03 7.70 5.67
CA TYR A 166 0.05 7.83 4.60
C TYR A 166 -0.90 9.00 4.87
N ASN A 167 -1.55 9.47 3.83
CA ASN A 167 -2.44 10.64 3.86
C ASN A 167 -3.83 10.28 4.42
N ASP A 168 -3.91 9.94 5.70
CA ASP A 168 -5.13 9.48 6.36
C ASP A 168 -6.26 10.52 6.35
N LYS A 169 -5.95 11.80 6.50
CA LYS A 169 -6.94 12.89 6.44
C LYS A 169 -7.49 13.05 5.02
N GLU A 170 -6.62 12.99 4.01
CA GLU A 170 -7.04 13.03 2.61
C GLU A 170 -7.91 11.82 2.26
N MET A 171 -7.52 10.61 2.69
CA MET A 171 -8.30 9.39 2.49
C MET A 171 -9.67 9.48 3.16
N ALA A 172 -9.75 10.03 4.38
CA ALA A 172 -11.01 10.23 5.08
C ALA A 172 -11.93 11.22 4.34
N SER A 173 -11.36 12.31 3.81
CA SER A 173 -12.10 13.28 2.98
C SER A 173 -12.62 12.63 1.71
N GLN A 174 -11.77 11.93 0.96
CA GLN A 174 -12.17 11.22 -0.26
C GLN A 174 -13.24 10.16 0.00
N TYR A 175 -13.13 9.43 1.10
CA TYR A 175 -14.14 8.44 1.49
C TYR A 175 -15.50 9.09 1.74
N SER A 176 -15.53 10.25 2.45
CA SER A 176 -16.76 11.02 2.65
C SER A 176 -17.37 11.49 1.32
N ASP A 177 -16.54 12.03 0.42
CA ASP A 177 -16.98 12.51 -0.91
C ASP A 177 -17.57 11.37 -1.76
N TYR A 178 -16.96 10.19 -1.71
CA TYR A 178 -17.49 9.02 -2.41
C TYR A 178 -18.81 8.54 -1.82
N LYS A 179 -18.95 8.55 -0.51
CA LYS A 179 -20.19 8.19 0.17
C LYS A 179 -21.33 9.12 -0.24
N ASP A 180 -21.08 10.43 -0.32
CA ASP A 180 -22.07 11.42 -0.74
C ASP A 180 -22.45 11.23 -2.23
N LYS A 181 -21.47 10.88 -3.07
CA LYS A 181 -21.74 10.54 -4.48
C LYS A 181 -22.61 9.28 -4.60
N VAL A 182 -22.34 8.24 -3.82
CA VAL A 182 -23.17 7.02 -3.81
C VAL A 182 -24.60 7.37 -3.42
N SER A 183 -24.81 8.10 -2.32
CA SER A 183 -26.15 8.54 -1.90
C SER A 183 -26.87 9.35 -3.00
N THR A 184 -26.17 10.24 -3.68
CA THR A 184 -26.72 11.02 -4.80
C THR A 184 -27.15 10.14 -5.97
N TRP A 185 -26.39 9.07 -6.25
CA TRP A 185 -26.75 8.14 -7.32
C TRP A 185 -27.94 7.23 -6.93
N GLU A 186 -28.01 6.80 -5.66
CA GLU A 186 -29.15 6.05 -5.12
C GLU A 186 -30.45 6.85 -5.25
N GLU A 187 -30.44 8.13 -4.88
CA GLU A 187 -31.60 9.04 -5.06
C GLU A 187 -32.01 9.15 -6.54
N LYS A 188 -31.03 9.32 -7.44
CA LYS A 188 -31.32 9.39 -8.88
C LYS A 188 -31.94 8.09 -9.41
N ILE A 189 -31.44 6.94 -8.96
CA ILE A 189 -31.98 5.64 -9.34
C ILE A 189 -33.44 5.53 -8.88
N ALA A 190 -33.74 5.88 -7.62
CA ALA A 190 -35.09 5.88 -7.10
C ALA A 190 -36.03 6.79 -7.90
N ASP A 191 -35.59 7.99 -8.28
CA ASP A 191 -36.36 8.92 -9.13
C ASP A 191 -36.63 8.33 -10.52
N TYR A 192 -35.64 7.65 -11.12
CA TYR A 192 -35.82 6.95 -12.41
C TYR A 192 -36.81 5.79 -12.30
N GLU A 193 -36.72 4.99 -11.25
CA GLU A 193 -37.65 3.90 -10.98
C GLU A 193 -39.08 4.44 -10.84
N GLU A 194 -39.30 5.47 -10.02
CA GLU A 194 -40.62 6.08 -9.86
C GLU A 194 -41.18 6.61 -11.20
N LYS A 195 -40.32 7.26 -12.00
CA LYS A 195 -40.70 7.74 -13.35
C LYS A 195 -41.14 6.61 -14.26
N TYR A 196 -40.45 5.48 -14.23
CA TYR A 196 -40.82 4.32 -15.06
C TYR A 196 -42.09 3.65 -14.54
N TYR A 197 -42.26 3.49 -13.23
CA TYR A 197 -43.51 2.99 -12.65
C TYR A 197 -44.71 3.83 -13.05
N LYS A 198 -44.61 5.17 -12.99
CA LYS A 198 -45.67 6.07 -13.47
C LYS A 198 -45.99 5.87 -14.94
N LYS A 199 -44.98 5.67 -15.79
CA LYS A 199 -45.20 5.40 -17.23
C LYS A 199 -45.87 4.05 -17.46
N PHE A 200 -45.44 3.00 -16.76
CA PHE A 200 -46.08 1.68 -16.87
C PHE A 200 -47.52 1.72 -16.39
N SER A 201 -47.80 2.35 -15.27
CA SER A 201 -49.17 2.49 -14.76
C SER A 201 -50.08 3.26 -15.71
N ALA A 202 -49.58 4.32 -16.35
CA ALA A 202 -50.31 5.07 -17.34
C ALA A 202 -50.57 4.22 -18.61
N MET A 203 -49.61 3.40 -19.04
CA MET A 203 -49.75 2.48 -20.15
C MET A 203 -50.78 1.37 -19.87
N GLU A 204 -50.74 0.78 -18.65
CA GLU A 204 -51.72 -0.21 -18.23
C GLU A 204 -53.16 0.37 -18.20
N ALA A 205 -53.31 1.59 -17.67
CA ALA A 205 -54.60 2.28 -17.69
C ALA A 205 -55.10 2.53 -19.11
N ALA A 206 -54.20 2.92 -20.04
CA ALA A 206 -54.56 3.12 -21.43
C ALA A 206 -54.97 1.81 -22.15
N LEU A 207 -54.23 0.72 -21.89
CA LEU A 207 -54.57 -0.61 -22.40
C LEU A 207 -55.90 -1.11 -21.88
N SER A 208 -56.18 -0.96 -20.58
CA SER A 208 -57.47 -1.31 -19.99
C SER A 208 -58.62 -0.53 -20.63
N LYS A 209 -58.41 0.76 -20.89
CA LYS A 209 -59.41 1.60 -21.59
C LYS A 209 -59.65 1.12 -23.03
N LEU A 210 -58.58 0.79 -23.79
CA LEU A 210 -58.69 0.25 -25.15
C LEU A 210 -59.43 -1.08 -25.16
N GLN A 211 -59.14 -1.97 -24.21
CA GLN A 211 -59.81 -3.25 -24.07
C GLN A 211 -61.30 -3.11 -23.75
N SER A 212 -61.66 -2.16 -22.89
CA SER A 212 -63.07 -1.81 -22.62
C SER A 212 -63.77 -1.26 -23.85
N GLN A 213 -63.10 -0.41 -24.64
CA GLN A 213 -63.65 0.09 -25.90
C GLN A 213 -63.84 -1.01 -26.93
N GLN A 214 -62.86 -1.92 -27.06
CA GLN A 214 -62.95 -3.09 -27.93
C GLN A 214 -64.14 -4.00 -27.58
N ASN A 215 -64.31 -4.29 -26.29
CA ASN A 215 -65.45 -5.09 -25.78
C ASN A 215 -66.80 -4.39 -26.06
N SER A 216 -66.85 -3.07 -25.91
CA SER A 216 -68.07 -2.29 -26.23
C SER A 216 -68.38 -2.33 -27.71
N LEU A 217 -67.39 -2.24 -28.59
CA LEU A 217 -67.55 -2.38 -30.04
C LEU A 217 -67.99 -3.82 -30.42
N ALA A 218 -67.37 -4.85 -29.86
CA ALA A 218 -67.76 -6.24 -30.08
C ALA A 218 -69.19 -6.52 -29.67
N ASN A 219 -69.65 -5.93 -28.56
CA ASN A 219 -71.06 -6.04 -28.15
C ASN A 219 -72.03 -5.31 -29.08
N LEU A 220 -71.61 -4.18 -29.68
CA LEU A 220 -72.41 -3.45 -30.66
C LEU A 220 -72.54 -4.17 -32.01
N PHE A 221 -71.53 -4.89 -32.47
CA PHE A 221 -71.49 -5.61 -33.70
C PHE A 221 -71.87 -7.10 -33.55
N GLY A 222 -71.88 -7.67 -32.34
CA GLY A 222 -72.23 -9.07 -32.09
C GLY A 222 -73.67 -9.31 -31.69
N SER A 223 -74.53 -8.30 -31.65
CA SER A 223 -75.99 -8.41 -31.37
C SER A 223 -76.85 -8.28 -32.63
N ASN A 224 -76.50 -9.06 -33.64
CA ASN A 224 -77.47 -9.37 -34.76
C ASN A 224 -77.63 -10.87 -34.87
#